data_fd13d980e2a011e07b61575dbe307249
#
_entry.id   fd13d980e2a011e07b61575dbe307249
#
_cell.length_a   1.000
_cell.length_b   1.000
_cell.length_c   1.000
_cell.angle_alpha   90.00
_cell.angle_beta   90.00
_cell.angle_gamma   90.00
#
_symmetry.space_group_name_H-M   'P 1'
#
loop_
_entity.id
_entity.type
_entity.pdbx_description
1 polymer ?
#
loop_
_entity_poly.entity_id
_entity_poly.type
_entity_poly.pdbx_seq_one_letter_code
_entity_poly.pdbx_strand_id
1 'polypeptide(L)'
;RQRQMCIRDSYGRDSEAGQVINLCRQMPMMGQYQVVILKEAQQLKGLDKLALYTQKPSPTTILVICHKEKNADKRSAFYKGCAANGTVLESVRPRDYEIAAWLQQFIRQKGFTIDPKALSMLTDHLGTDIAKISNEIRKLTVSLPEGTQRITDADIEANIGISKDFNNFELCKAVVTRDMARALMIAEHFARNPKDNPLLLTVMALFGQFKELFVVNYLRWLARHKGRPFPPDTELMRILRKNNTFVIGEIKQNAAGWDNRKVFNILGLLREYDAKSKGLGAGGASDGELLRELLLKIFLL
;
A
#
# COMPACT_ATOMS: atom_id res chain seq x y z
N ARG A 1 9.08 13.41 -37.32
CA ARG A 1 8.17 14.56 -37.56
C ARG A 1 7.44 14.83 -36.26
N GLN A 2 7.83 15.87 -35.53
CA GLN A 2 7.06 16.40 -34.39
C GLN A 2 5.72 16.91 -34.95
N ARG A 3 4.63 16.23 -34.59
CA ARG A 3 3.28 16.74 -34.83
C ARG A 3 3.08 17.91 -33.84
N GLN A 4 3.00 19.13 -34.35
CA GLN A 4 2.61 20.27 -33.54
C GLN A 4 1.16 20.06 -33.05
N MET A 5 1.00 19.75 -31.76
CA MET A 5 -0.30 19.67 -31.10
C MET A 5 -0.46 20.88 -30.20
N CYS A 6 -1.59 21.55 -30.28
CA CYS A 6 -1.94 22.61 -29.35
C CYS A 6 -2.48 21.96 -28.07
N ILE A 7 -1.73 22.08 -26.95
CA ILE A 7 -2.15 21.56 -25.64
C ILE A 7 -2.67 22.74 -24.81
N ARG A 8 -3.88 22.60 -24.25
CA ARG A 8 -4.52 23.57 -23.35
C ARG A 8 -4.91 22.88 -22.05
N ASP A 9 -4.38 23.38 -20.96
CA ASP A 9 -4.73 22.95 -19.61
C ASP A 9 -5.84 23.83 -19.03
N SER A 10 -6.83 23.20 -18.40
CA SER A 10 -7.91 23.85 -17.66
C SER A 10 -8.03 23.18 -16.28
N TYR A 11 -8.27 23.97 -15.25
CA TYR A 11 -8.52 23.45 -13.90
C TYR A 11 -10.02 23.55 -13.58
N GLY A 12 -10.59 22.49 -13.02
CA GLY A 12 -12.02 22.44 -12.70
C GLY A 12 -12.47 23.57 -11.76
N ARG A 13 -11.62 24.01 -10.85
CA ARG A 13 -11.88 25.11 -9.93
C ARG A 13 -12.05 26.46 -10.63
N ASP A 14 -11.28 26.69 -11.69
CA ASP A 14 -11.15 27.98 -12.36
C ASP A 14 -11.94 28.03 -13.67
N SER A 15 -12.68 26.97 -13.98
CA SER A 15 -13.40 26.81 -15.24
C SER A 15 -14.88 26.47 -15.01
N GLU A 16 -15.71 26.76 -16.01
CA GLU A 16 -17.08 26.31 -16.08
C GLU A 16 -17.27 25.32 -17.25
N ALA A 17 -18.24 24.40 -17.15
CA ALA A 17 -18.47 23.39 -18.16
C ALA A 17 -18.68 23.97 -19.57
N GLY A 18 -19.36 25.11 -19.68
CA GLY A 18 -19.58 25.81 -20.95
C GLY A 18 -18.27 26.27 -21.62
N GLN A 19 -17.32 26.78 -20.84
CA GLN A 19 -16.02 27.22 -21.31
C GLN A 19 -15.21 26.03 -21.86
N VAL A 20 -15.20 24.91 -21.12
CA VAL A 20 -14.51 23.68 -21.56
C VAL A 20 -15.11 23.12 -22.84
N ILE A 21 -16.45 23.10 -22.96
CA ILE A 21 -17.15 22.67 -24.18
C ILE A 21 -16.79 23.58 -25.36
N ASN A 22 -16.77 24.89 -25.17
CA ASN A 22 -16.42 25.85 -26.23
C ASN A 22 -14.96 25.67 -26.68
N LEU A 23 -14.03 25.45 -25.74
CA LEU A 23 -12.63 25.13 -26.04
C LEU A 23 -12.53 23.84 -26.89
N CYS A 24 -13.27 22.80 -26.51
CA CYS A 24 -13.25 21.52 -27.21
C CYS A 24 -13.89 21.58 -28.61
N ARG A 25 -14.74 22.55 -28.88
CA ARG A 25 -15.40 22.77 -30.19
C ARG A 25 -14.62 23.69 -31.13
N GLN A 26 -13.59 24.37 -30.61
CA GLN A 26 -12.72 25.19 -31.47
C GLN A 26 -11.90 24.31 -32.41
N MET A 27 -11.67 24.81 -33.62
CA MET A 27 -10.75 24.15 -34.55
C MET A 27 -9.30 24.38 -34.13
N PRO A 28 -8.42 23.36 -34.26
CA PRO A 28 -7.00 23.52 -34.00
C PRO A 28 -6.38 24.54 -35.00
N MET A 29 -5.67 25.56 -34.44
CA MET A 29 -5.14 26.64 -35.26
C MET A 29 -3.86 26.28 -36.05
N MET A 30 -3.05 25.31 -35.56
CA MET A 30 -1.74 24.97 -36.13
C MET A 30 -1.47 23.44 -36.21
N GLY A 31 -2.49 22.61 -36.16
CA GLY A 31 -2.32 21.16 -36.15
C GLY A 31 -3.58 20.42 -36.57
N GLN A 32 -3.46 19.10 -36.78
CA GLN A 32 -4.62 18.26 -37.07
C GLN A 32 -5.51 18.02 -35.85
N TYR A 33 -4.93 18.08 -34.69
CA TYR A 33 -5.61 17.83 -33.41
C TYR A 33 -5.22 18.88 -32.37
N GLN A 34 -6.15 19.17 -31.47
CA GLN A 34 -5.88 19.85 -30.21
C GLN A 34 -6.09 18.90 -29.03
N VAL A 35 -5.36 19.11 -27.94
CA VAL A 35 -5.52 18.39 -26.68
C VAL A 35 -6.00 19.38 -25.63
N VAL A 36 -7.12 19.07 -24.99
CA VAL A 36 -7.65 19.83 -23.87
C VAL A 36 -7.58 18.94 -22.64
N ILE A 37 -6.84 19.36 -21.61
CA ILE A 37 -6.68 18.61 -20.36
C ILE A 37 -7.45 19.32 -19.26
N LEU A 38 -8.55 18.72 -18.80
CA LEU A 38 -9.29 19.19 -17.64
C LEU A 38 -8.79 18.52 -16.39
N LYS A 39 -8.01 19.25 -15.59
CA LYS A 39 -7.49 18.80 -14.30
C LYS A 39 -8.49 19.06 -13.19
N GLU A 40 -8.53 18.19 -12.19
CA GLU A 40 -9.43 18.28 -11.03
C GLU A 40 -10.91 18.46 -11.41
N ALA A 41 -11.38 17.65 -12.34
CA ALA A 41 -12.73 17.74 -12.90
C ALA A 41 -13.84 17.64 -11.85
N GLN A 42 -13.58 17.02 -10.68
CA GLN A 42 -14.53 16.97 -9.55
C GLN A 42 -14.89 18.34 -8.98
N GLN A 43 -14.07 19.37 -9.24
CA GLN A 43 -14.32 20.75 -8.79
C GLN A 43 -15.00 21.60 -9.86
N LEU A 44 -15.21 21.08 -11.06
CA LEU A 44 -15.84 21.84 -12.15
C LEU A 44 -17.31 22.11 -11.85
N LYS A 45 -17.70 23.39 -11.91
CA LYS A 45 -19.11 23.78 -11.80
C LYS A 45 -19.90 23.27 -13.00
N GLY A 46 -20.89 22.42 -12.71
CA GLY A 46 -21.76 21.85 -13.76
C GLY A 46 -21.09 20.73 -14.57
N LEU A 47 -20.26 19.87 -13.94
CA LEU A 47 -19.59 18.72 -14.58
C LEU A 47 -20.55 17.90 -15.46
N ASP A 48 -21.79 17.66 -15.00
CA ASP A 48 -22.78 16.89 -15.75
C ASP A 48 -23.16 17.53 -17.09
N LYS A 49 -23.00 18.85 -17.23
CA LYS A 49 -23.23 19.54 -18.52
C LYS A 49 -22.22 19.15 -19.59
N LEU A 50 -21.06 18.60 -19.20
CA LEU A 50 -20.11 18.04 -20.18
C LEU A 50 -20.70 16.85 -20.95
N ALA A 51 -21.80 16.26 -20.51
CA ALA A 51 -22.56 15.26 -21.27
C ALA A 51 -22.92 15.75 -22.67
N LEU A 52 -23.22 17.07 -22.84
CA LEU A 52 -23.51 17.68 -24.13
C LEU A 52 -22.34 17.60 -25.13
N TYR A 53 -21.13 17.44 -24.64
CA TYR A 53 -19.94 17.25 -25.48
C TYR A 53 -19.53 15.80 -25.56
N THR A 54 -19.52 15.06 -24.44
CA THR A 54 -19.06 13.66 -24.41
C THR A 54 -19.95 12.71 -25.20
N GLN A 55 -21.23 13.05 -25.39
CA GLN A 55 -22.13 12.30 -26.28
C GLN A 55 -21.82 12.48 -27.78
N LYS A 56 -21.28 13.63 -28.17
CA LYS A 56 -20.90 13.93 -29.57
C LYS A 56 -19.60 14.75 -29.58
N PRO A 57 -18.45 14.09 -29.35
CA PRO A 57 -17.16 14.76 -29.28
C PRO A 57 -16.70 15.22 -30.68
N SER A 58 -15.90 16.29 -30.71
CA SER A 58 -15.26 16.76 -31.93
C SER A 58 -14.15 15.78 -32.36
N PRO A 59 -14.10 15.38 -33.64
CA PRO A 59 -13.08 14.44 -34.13
C PRO A 59 -11.64 15.02 -34.12
N THR A 60 -11.51 16.34 -34.02
CA THR A 60 -10.23 17.05 -34.01
C THR A 60 -9.74 17.39 -32.58
N THR A 61 -10.48 17.02 -31.56
CA THR A 61 -10.16 17.34 -30.16
C THR A 61 -10.01 16.08 -29.33
N ILE A 62 -8.88 15.97 -28.64
CA ILE A 62 -8.64 14.97 -27.61
C ILE A 62 -8.91 15.63 -26.26
N LEU A 63 -10.02 15.29 -25.61
CA LEU A 63 -10.35 15.78 -24.27
C LEU A 63 -9.89 14.75 -23.23
N VAL A 64 -8.95 15.13 -22.36
CA VAL A 64 -8.47 14.34 -21.24
C VAL A 64 -9.10 14.90 -19.96
N ILE A 65 -9.87 14.07 -19.25
CA ILE A 65 -10.56 14.46 -18.03
C ILE A 65 -9.94 13.75 -16.85
N CYS A 66 -9.26 14.50 -15.97
CA CYS A 66 -8.65 13.99 -14.74
C CYS A 66 -9.60 14.23 -13.56
N HIS A 67 -10.29 13.18 -13.12
CA HIS A 67 -11.16 13.20 -11.95
C HIS A 67 -10.44 12.53 -10.79
N LYS A 68 -10.27 13.24 -9.66
CA LYS A 68 -9.51 12.77 -8.50
C LYS A 68 -10.40 12.65 -7.26
N GLU A 69 -9.92 11.90 -6.24
CA GLU A 69 -10.45 11.80 -4.88
C GLU A 69 -11.82 11.13 -4.72
N LYS A 70 -12.75 11.37 -5.64
CA LYS A 70 -14.09 10.77 -5.62
C LYS A 70 -14.31 9.92 -6.85
N ASN A 71 -15.05 8.85 -6.71
CA ASN A 71 -15.48 8.07 -7.88
C ASN A 71 -16.49 8.90 -8.68
N ALA A 72 -16.30 8.95 -10.00
CA ALA A 72 -17.30 9.55 -10.88
C ALA A 72 -18.60 8.72 -10.83
N ASP A 73 -19.76 9.38 -10.81
CA ASP A 73 -21.05 8.67 -10.83
C ASP A 73 -21.24 7.97 -12.18
N LYS A 74 -21.11 6.63 -12.16
CA LYS A 74 -21.25 5.77 -13.33
C LYS A 74 -22.65 5.83 -13.97
N ARG A 75 -23.65 6.33 -13.26
CA ARG A 75 -25.03 6.48 -13.75
C ARG A 75 -25.25 7.81 -14.49
N SER A 76 -24.37 8.78 -14.28
CA SER A 76 -24.47 10.09 -14.93
C SER A 76 -24.38 10.01 -16.44
N ALA A 77 -25.11 10.91 -17.15
CA ALA A 77 -25.03 11.01 -18.60
C ALA A 77 -23.62 11.37 -19.09
N PHE A 78 -22.89 12.15 -18.29
CA PHE A 78 -21.49 12.50 -18.52
C PHE A 78 -20.59 11.23 -18.56
N TYR A 79 -20.63 10.39 -17.52
CA TYR A 79 -19.82 9.17 -17.48
C TYR A 79 -20.18 8.21 -18.61
N LYS A 80 -21.47 8.01 -18.89
CA LYS A 80 -21.94 7.17 -19.98
C LYS A 80 -21.45 7.68 -21.33
N GLY A 81 -21.46 9.00 -21.55
CA GLY A 81 -20.89 9.61 -22.77
C GLY A 81 -19.40 9.37 -22.90
N CYS A 82 -18.62 9.50 -21.82
CA CYS A 82 -17.19 9.18 -21.82
C CYS A 82 -16.93 7.70 -22.12
N ALA A 83 -17.70 6.80 -21.53
CA ALA A 83 -17.53 5.35 -21.74
C ALA A 83 -17.92 4.90 -23.14
N ALA A 84 -18.93 5.54 -23.76
CA ALA A 84 -19.39 5.20 -25.10
C ALA A 84 -18.46 5.73 -26.22
N ASN A 85 -17.90 6.93 -26.05
CA ASN A 85 -17.15 7.63 -27.08
C ASN A 85 -15.66 7.83 -26.79
N GLY A 86 -15.16 7.25 -25.69
CA GLY A 86 -13.77 7.38 -25.27
C GLY A 86 -13.28 6.20 -24.47
N THR A 87 -12.14 6.38 -23.81
CA THR A 87 -11.55 5.37 -22.92
C THR A 87 -11.64 5.87 -21.48
N VAL A 88 -12.24 5.09 -20.59
CA VAL A 88 -12.30 5.37 -19.17
C VAL A 88 -11.30 4.51 -18.42
N LEU A 89 -10.32 5.13 -17.76
CA LEU A 89 -9.35 4.48 -16.89
C LEU A 89 -9.75 4.74 -15.44
N GLU A 90 -10.05 3.68 -14.70
CA GLU A 90 -10.30 3.75 -13.27
C GLU A 90 -9.03 3.30 -12.53
N SER A 91 -8.38 4.24 -11.84
CA SER A 91 -7.20 3.97 -11.02
C SER A 91 -7.59 3.97 -9.56
N VAL A 92 -7.68 2.79 -8.97
CA VAL A 92 -8.00 2.60 -7.54
C VAL A 92 -6.69 2.48 -6.77
N ARG A 93 -6.60 3.20 -5.63
CA ARG A 93 -5.46 3.03 -4.72
C ARG A 93 -5.47 1.61 -4.15
N PRO A 94 -4.37 0.85 -4.28
CA PRO A 94 -4.30 -0.48 -3.69
C PRO A 94 -4.51 -0.43 -2.19
N ARG A 95 -5.13 -1.45 -1.64
CA ARG A 95 -5.22 -1.63 -0.20
C ARG A 95 -3.90 -2.18 0.33
N ASP A 96 -3.62 -2.01 1.62
CA ASP A 96 -2.36 -2.43 2.25
C ASP A 96 -1.98 -3.88 1.92
N TYR A 97 -2.94 -4.78 1.92
CA TYR A 97 -2.72 -6.19 1.61
C TYR A 97 -2.47 -6.50 0.12
N GLU A 98 -2.77 -5.56 -0.78
CA GLU A 98 -2.57 -5.71 -2.22
C GLU A 98 -1.21 -5.17 -2.66
N ILE A 99 -0.58 -4.34 -1.84
CA ILE A 99 0.69 -3.66 -2.17
C ILE A 99 1.80 -4.67 -2.45
N ALA A 100 1.94 -5.71 -1.64
CA ALA A 100 3.00 -6.71 -1.85
C ALA A 100 2.87 -7.41 -3.21
N ALA A 101 1.65 -7.82 -3.58
CA ALA A 101 1.39 -8.46 -4.87
C ALA A 101 1.60 -7.48 -6.03
N TRP A 102 1.10 -6.25 -5.89
CA TRP A 102 1.28 -5.19 -6.87
C TRP A 102 2.77 -4.86 -7.08
N LEU A 103 3.53 -4.70 -5.99
CA LEU A 103 4.96 -4.39 -6.03
C LEU A 103 5.75 -5.51 -6.69
N GLN A 104 5.47 -6.76 -6.36
CA GLN A 104 6.10 -7.91 -7.01
C GLN A 104 5.84 -7.94 -8.52
N GLN A 105 4.61 -7.65 -8.94
CA GLN A 105 4.26 -7.56 -10.36
C GLN A 105 4.95 -6.38 -11.04
N PHE A 106 5.00 -5.22 -10.39
CA PHE A 106 5.67 -4.02 -10.91
C PHE A 106 7.17 -4.24 -11.11
N ILE A 107 7.85 -4.90 -10.18
CA ILE A 107 9.27 -5.27 -10.27
C ILE A 107 9.49 -6.25 -11.42
N ARG A 108 8.61 -7.25 -11.58
CA ARG A 108 8.67 -8.19 -12.71
C ARG A 108 8.52 -7.50 -14.07
N GLN A 109 7.65 -6.52 -14.20
CA GLN A 109 7.49 -5.74 -15.42
C GLN A 109 8.74 -4.95 -15.80
N LYS A 110 9.62 -4.67 -14.81
CA LYS A 110 10.93 -4.04 -15.04
C LYS A 110 12.05 -5.05 -15.32
N GLY A 111 11.75 -6.34 -15.40
CA GLY A 111 12.70 -7.40 -15.69
C GLY A 111 13.44 -7.96 -14.47
N PHE A 112 13.00 -7.63 -13.25
CA PHE A 112 13.63 -8.09 -12.01
C PHE A 112 12.73 -9.08 -11.25
N THR A 113 13.37 -9.91 -10.44
CA THR A 113 12.75 -10.69 -9.37
C THR A 113 13.12 -10.08 -8.01
N ILE A 114 12.35 -10.35 -6.97
CA ILE A 114 12.61 -9.84 -5.62
C ILE A 114 12.45 -10.93 -4.58
N ASP A 115 13.35 -10.95 -3.60
CA ASP A 115 13.27 -11.88 -2.48
C ASP A 115 12.11 -11.55 -1.54
N PRO A 116 11.50 -12.58 -0.91
CA PRO A 116 10.38 -12.36 0.02
C PRO A 116 10.72 -11.39 1.16
N LYS A 117 11.94 -11.45 1.71
CA LYS A 117 12.41 -10.55 2.76
C LYS A 117 12.54 -9.12 2.26
N ALA A 118 13.18 -8.93 1.10
CA ALA A 118 13.32 -7.63 0.45
C ALA A 118 11.95 -7.00 0.13
N LEU A 119 11.00 -7.82 -0.35
CA LEU A 119 9.62 -7.39 -0.61
C LEU A 119 8.92 -6.91 0.66
N SER A 120 9.05 -7.66 1.76
CA SER A 120 8.48 -7.27 3.05
C SER A 120 9.08 -5.96 3.56
N MET A 121 10.42 -5.82 3.52
CA MET A 121 11.10 -4.58 3.91
C MET A 121 10.58 -3.36 3.14
N LEU A 122 10.39 -3.49 1.82
CA LEU A 122 9.85 -2.42 0.98
C LEU A 122 8.40 -2.07 1.32
N THR A 123 7.54 -3.07 1.48
CA THR A 123 6.12 -2.84 1.78
C THR A 123 5.92 -2.19 3.14
N ASP A 124 6.68 -2.61 4.14
CA ASP A 124 6.60 -2.07 5.50
C ASP A 124 7.09 -0.61 5.56
N HIS A 125 8.12 -0.27 4.77
CA HIS A 125 8.72 1.06 4.79
C HIS A 125 8.01 2.07 3.88
N LEU A 126 7.61 1.66 2.68
CA LEU A 126 7.06 2.58 1.66
C LEU A 126 5.54 2.77 1.80
N GLY A 127 4.85 1.87 2.50
CA GLY A 127 3.39 1.93 2.69
C GLY A 127 2.63 1.76 1.36
N THR A 128 1.53 2.51 1.18
CA THR A 128 0.61 2.37 0.03
C THR A 128 0.74 3.48 -1.02
N ASP A 129 1.73 4.35 -0.91
CA ASP A 129 1.96 5.42 -1.89
C ASP A 129 2.68 4.90 -3.13
N ILE A 130 1.89 4.60 -4.18
CA ILE A 130 2.39 4.07 -5.45
C ILE A 130 3.44 4.98 -6.10
N ALA A 131 3.30 6.31 -5.98
CA ALA A 131 4.25 7.25 -6.58
C ALA A 131 5.60 7.18 -5.87
N LYS A 132 5.58 7.15 -4.53
CA LYS A 132 6.77 6.96 -3.71
C LYS A 132 7.43 5.62 -4.02
N ILE A 133 6.65 4.52 -4.00
CA ILE A 133 7.15 3.17 -4.32
C ILE A 133 7.78 3.13 -5.71
N SER A 134 7.10 3.65 -6.74
CA SER A 134 7.60 3.64 -8.12
C SER A 134 8.91 4.41 -8.27
N ASN A 135 9.05 5.54 -7.56
CA ASN A 135 10.28 6.34 -7.54
C ASN A 135 11.44 5.60 -6.86
N GLU A 136 11.19 4.98 -5.69
CA GLU A 136 12.23 4.23 -4.98
C GLU A 136 12.68 3.00 -5.78
N ILE A 137 11.75 2.25 -6.38
CA ILE A 137 12.10 1.11 -7.24
C ILE A 137 12.88 1.57 -8.48
N ARG A 138 12.53 2.71 -9.06
CA ARG A 138 13.29 3.25 -10.20
C ARG A 138 14.72 3.62 -9.81
N LYS A 139 14.92 4.27 -8.67
CA LYS A 139 16.27 4.57 -8.15
C LYS A 139 17.05 3.27 -7.91
N LEU A 140 16.44 2.32 -7.22
CA LEU A 140 17.03 1.03 -6.94
C LEU A 140 17.48 0.33 -8.23
N THR A 141 16.60 0.20 -9.22
CA THR A 141 16.92 -0.51 -10.47
C THR A 141 18.01 0.16 -11.30
N VAL A 142 18.21 1.47 -11.17
CA VAL A 142 19.30 2.21 -11.82
C VAL A 142 20.63 2.02 -11.09
N SER A 143 20.61 1.85 -9.77
CA SER A 143 21.81 1.70 -8.94
C SER A 143 22.33 0.25 -8.86
N LEU A 144 21.54 -0.73 -9.28
CA LEU A 144 21.98 -2.13 -9.31
C LEU A 144 23.07 -2.36 -10.37
N PRO A 145 24.06 -3.25 -10.11
CA PRO A 145 25.06 -3.63 -11.09
C PRO A 145 24.45 -4.20 -12.36
N GLU A 146 25.11 -3.97 -13.51
CA GLU A 146 24.70 -4.54 -14.80
C GLU A 146 24.62 -6.07 -14.71
N GLY A 147 23.53 -6.64 -15.27
CA GLY A 147 23.26 -8.08 -15.24
C GLY A 147 22.54 -8.59 -14.00
N THR A 148 22.28 -7.74 -13.00
CA THR A 148 21.48 -8.12 -11.83
C THR A 148 20.04 -8.36 -12.24
N GLN A 149 19.50 -9.55 -11.93
CA GLN A 149 18.10 -9.91 -12.20
C GLN A 149 17.27 -10.13 -10.92
N ARG A 150 17.93 -10.15 -9.76
CA ARG A 150 17.31 -10.46 -8.47
C ARG A 150 17.64 -9.38 -7.46
N ILE A 151 16.61 -8.82 -6.85
CA ILE A 151 16.72 -7.82 -5.79
C ILE A 151 16.72 -8.54 -4.44
N THR A 152 17.76 -8.30 -3.65
CA THR A 152 17.96 -8.90 -2.33
C THR A 152 17.71 -7.88 -1.22
N ASP A 153 17.64 -8.34 0.03
CA ASP A 153 17.57 -7.48 1.22
C ASP A 153 18.81 -6.57 1.36
N ALA A 154 19.98 -7.06 0.94
CA ALA A 154 21.22 -6.26 0.92
C ALA A 154 21.14 -5.10 -0.08
N ASP A 155 20.51 -5.29 -1.24
CA ASP A 155 20.30 -4.22 -2.22
C ASP A 155 19.34 -3.14 -1.69
N ILE A 156 18.31 -3.55 -0.93
CA ILE A 156 17.38 -2.62 -0.26
C ILE A 156 18.12 -1.80 0.80
N GLU A 157 18.95 -2.44 1.62
CA GLU A 157 19.75 -1.76 2.63
C GLU A 157 20.68 -0.72 2.02
N ALA A 158 21.43 -1.12 0.98
CA ALA A 158 22.41 -0.26 0.35
C ALA A 158 21.82 0.95 -0.39
N ASN A 159 20.65 0.80 -1.02
CA ASN A 159 20.11 1.78 -1.94
C ASN A 159 18.90 2.57 -1.41
N ILE A 160 18.17 2.02 -0.44
CA ILE A 160 16.94 2.64 0.12
C ILE A 160 17.16 3.05 1.58
N GLY A 161 18.24 2.58 2.21
CA GLY A 161 18.59 2.91 3.59
C GLY A 161 17.74 2.18 4.64
N ILE A 162 17.06 1.12 4.26
CA ILE A 162 16.30 0.27 5.21
C ILE A 162 17.24 -0.81 5.72
N SER A 163 17.52 -0.80 7.03
CA SER A 163 18.38 -1.82 7.61
C SER A 163 17.81 -3.23 7.45
N LYS A 164 18.61 -4.15 6.94
CA LYS A 164 18.24 -5.58 6.83
C LYS A 164 18.11 -6.27 8.19
N ASP A 165 18.81 -5.73 9.21
CA ASP A 165 18.89 -6.30 10.53
C ASP A 165 17.94 -5.63 11.55
N PHE A 166 17.61 -4.34 11.31
CA PHE A 166 16.80 -3.53 12.21
C PHE A 166 15.58 -2.96 11.46
N ASN A 167 14.55 -3.78 11.30
CA ASN A 167 13.28 -3.43 10.68
C ASN A 167 12.12 -4.15 11.35
N ASN A 168 10.88 -3.77 11.03
CA ASN A 168 9.69 -4.35 11.64
C ASN A 168 9.53 -5.85 11.38
N PHE A 169 10.02 -6.36 10.25
CA PHE A 169 9.99 -7.79 9.95
C PHE A 169 10.86 -8.57 10.93
N GLU A 170 12.12 -8.13 11.13
CA GLU A 170 13.04 -8.76 12.08
C GLU A 170 12.54 -8.62 13.53
N LEU A 171 11.95 -7.47 13.89
CA LEU A 171 11.33 -7.30 15.20
C LEU A 171 10.17 -8.28 15.41
N CYS A 172 9.24 -8.39 14.47
CA CYS A 172 8.12 -9.32 14.56
C CYS A 172 8.61 -10.77 14.69
N LYS A 173 9.64 -11.15 13.90
CA LYS A 173 10.26 -12.47 13.98
C LYS A 173 10.85 -12.72 15.36
N ALA A 174 11.65 -11.78 15.89
CA ALA A 174 12.25 -11.90 17.21
C ALA A 174 11.19 -12.05 18.33
N VAL A 175 10.11 -11.25 18.26
CA VAL A 175 9.01 -11.32 19.24
C VAL A 175 8.30 -12.67 19.17
N VAL A 176 7.95 -13.15 17.97
CA VAL A 176 7.18 -14.39 17.79
C VAL A 176 8.00 -15.62 18.16
N THR A 177 9.31 -15.61 17.90
CA THR A 177 10.25 -16.68 18.32
C THR A 177 10.72 -16.52 19.76
N ARG A 178 10.24 -15.53 20.50
CA ARG A 178 10.60 -15.22 21.91
C ARG A 178 12.07 -14.87 22.11
N ASP A 179 12.73 -14.33 21.09
CA ASP A 179 14.09 -13.77 21.21
C ASP A 179 14.04 -12.35 21.76
N MET A 180 13.93 -12.25 23.09
CA MET A 180 13.83 -10.97 23.81
C MET A 180 15.06 -10.09 23.59
N ALA A 181 16.25 -10.68 23.57
CA ALA A 181 17.50 -9.94 23.40
C ALA A 181 17.54 -9.24 22.04
N ARG A 182 17.20 -9.96 20.99
CA ARG A 182 17.12 -9.43 19.63
C ARG A 182 16.03 -8.38 19.49
N ALA A 183 14.84 -8.62 20.05
CA ALA A 183 13.73 -7.67 20.00
C ALA A 183 14.07 -6.33 20.68
N LEU A 184 14.70 -6.37 21.86
CA LEU A 184 15.12 -5.17 22.59
C LEU A 184 16.24 -4.42 21.87
N MET A 185 17.19 -5.13 21.22
CA MET A 185 18.23 -4.50 20.42
C MET A 185 17.64 -3.76 19.21
N ILE A 186 16.63 -4.33 18.55
CA ILE A 186 15.92 -3.66 17.45
C ILE A 186 15.13 -2.45 17.97
N ALA A 187 14.47 -2.58 19.12
CA ALA A 187 13.74 -1.46 19.72
C ALA A 187 14.65 -0.30 20.10
N GLU A 188 15.87 -0.58 20.58
CA GLU A 188 16.87 0.45 20.85
C GLU A 188 17.32 1.18 19.57
N HIS A 189 17.50 0.45 18.47
CA HIS A 189 17.78 1.05 17.17
C HIS A 189 16.63 1.97 16.71
N PHE A 190 15.38 1.55 16.88
CA PHE A 190 14.19 2.34 16.54
C PHE A 190 14.10 3.61 17.39
N ALA A 191 14.39 3.49 18.70
CA ALA A 191 14.39 4.63 19.62
C ALA A 191 15.40 5.73 19.22
N ARG A 192 16.55 5.34 18.63
CA ARG A 192 17.55 6.28 18.11
C ARG A 192 17.15 6.91 16.78
N ASN A 193 16.26 6.27 16.02
CA ASN A 193 15.82 6.69 14.69
C ASN A 193 14.28 6.75 14.59
N PRO A 194 13.58 7.56 15.41
CA PRO A 194 12.12 7.53 15.52
C PRO A 194 11.40 8.03 14.25
N LYS A 195 12.05 8.87 13.45
CA LYS A 195 11.47 9.36 12.17
C LYS A 195 11.36 8.25 11.12
N ASP A 196 12.34 7.36 11.10
CA ASP A 196 12.39 6.25 10.14
C ASP A 196 11.60 5.03 10.64
N ASN A 197 11.39 4.95 11.95
CA ASN A 197 10.71 3.84 12.62
C ASN A 197 9.59 4.33 13.56
N PRO A 198 8.51 4.91 13.04
CA PRO A 198 7.40 5.38 13.86
C PRO A 198 6.75 4.24 14.64
N LEU A 199 6.48 4.44 15.93
CA LEU A 199 5.85 3.44 16.81
C LEU A 199 4.55 2.88 16.23
N LEU A 200 3.73 3.74 15.60
CA LEU A 200 2.48 3.33 14.97
C LEU A 200 2.66 2.20 13.96
N LEU A 201 3.67 2.31 13.09
CA LEU A 201 3.95 1.28 12.07
C LEU A 201 4.41 -0.03 12.71
N THR A 202 5.21 0.07 13.78
CA THR A 202 5.69 -1.10 14.53
C THR A 202 4.53 -1.82 15.23
N VAL A 203 3.61 -1.08 15.86
CA VAL A 203 2.41 -1.65 16.50
C VAL A 203 1.51 -2.33 15.46
N MET A 204 1.34 -1.72 14.28
CA MET A 204 0.57 -2.32 13.19
C MET A 204 1.21 -3.61 12.66
N ALA A 205 2.52 -3.66 12.52
CA ALA A 205 3.25 -4.86 12.08
C ALA A 205 3.08 -6.00 13.10
N LEU A 206 3.29 -5.73 14.38
CA LEU A 206 3.07 -6.70 15.47
C LEU A 206 1.61 -7.18 15.52
N PHE A 207 0.65 -6.26 15.36
CA PHE A 207 -0.78 -6.63 15.30
C PHE A 207 -1.08 -7.58 14.15
N GLY A 208 -0.54 -7.30 12.95
CA GLY A 208 -0.67 -8.17 11.79
C GLY A 208 -0.16 -9.59 12.08
N GLN A 209 1.02 -9.68 12.67
CA GLN A 209 1.66 -10.95 13.01
C GLN A 209 0.84 -11.75 14.05
N PHE A 210 0.48 -11.14 15.18
CA PHE A 210 -0.30 -11.83 16.23
C PHE A 210 -1.72 -12.18 15.80
N LYS A 211 -2.34 -11.37 14.95
CA LYS A 211 -3.63 -11.71 14.32
C LYS A 211 -3.54 -12.99 13.49
N GLU A 212 -2.47 -13.19 12.72
CA GLU A 212 -2.27 -14.41 11.95
C GLU A 212 -2.13 -15.64 12.85
N LEU A 213 -1.35 -15.53 13.94
CA LEU A 213 -1.24 -16.60 14.95
C LEU A 213 -2.59 -16.92 15.59
N PHE A 214 -3.35 -15.89 15.94
CA PHE A 214 -4.69 -16.05 16.52
C PHE A 214 -5.61 -16.81 15.60
N VAL A 215 -5.65 -16.46 14.31
CA VAL A 215 -6.50 -17.13 13.32
C VAL A 215 -6.13 -18.60 13.20
N VAL A 216 -4.86 -18.94 13.05
CA VAL A 216 -4.40 -20.34 12.94
C VAL A 216 -4.79 -21.14 14.20
N ASN A 217 -4.54 -20.59 15.38
CA ASN A 217 -4.87 -21.26 16.63
C ASN A 217 -6.40 -21.39 16.85
N TYR A 218 -7.18 -20.40 16.42
CA TYR A 218 -8.63 -20.50 16.45
C TYR A 218 -9.16 -21.61 15.52
N LEU A 219 -8.61 -21.73 14.32
CA LEU A 219 -8.96 -22.82 13.40
C LEU A 219 -8.56 -24.19 13.95
N ARG A 220 -7.41 -24.30 14.63
CA ARG A 220 -7.02 -25.52 15.36
C ARG A 220 -8.00 -25.86 16.49
N TRP A 221 -8.43 -24.84 17.22
CA TRP A 221 -9.41 -25.03 18.28
C TRP A 221 -10.76 -25.51 17.74
N LEU A 222 -11.23 -24.93 16.62
CA LEU A 222 -12.45 -25.39 15.94
C LEU A 222 -12.34 -26.85 15.49
N ALA A 223 -11.19 -27.24 14.97
CA ALA A 223 -10.96 -28.63 14.55
C ALA A 223 -11.03 -29.61 15.71
N ARG A 224 -10.47 -29.25 16.87
CA ARG A 224 -10.44 -30.11 18.06
C ARG A 224 -11.78 -30.18 18.80
N HIS A 225 -12.52 -29.07 18.89
CA HIS A 225 -13.69 -28.98 19.77
C HIS A 225 -15.03 -28.90 19.04
N LYS A 226 -15.05 -28.59 17.76
CA LYS A 226 -16.25 -28.41 16.96
C LYS A 226 -16.34 -29.38 15.77
N GLY A 227 -15.41 -30.31 15.66
CA GLY A 227 -15.39 -31.31 14.57
C GLY A 227 -15.21 -30.72 13.17
N ARG A 228 -14.79 -29.47 13.06
CA ARG A 228 -14.49 -28.84 11.76
C ARG A 228 -13.10 -29.25 11.30
N PRO A 229 -12.90 -29.73 10.07
CA PRO A 229 -11.57 -30.08 9.60
C PRO A 229 -10.65 -28.86 9.60
N PHE A 230 -9.38 -29.04 9.95
CA PHE A 230 -8.40 -27.96 9.82
C PHE A 230 -8.15 -27.67 8.33
N PRO A 231 -8.19 -26.40 7.89
CA PRO A 231 -8.06 -26.06 6.48
C PRO A 231 -6.71 -26.48 5.89
N PRO A 232 -6.67 -26.95 4.62
CA PRO A 232 -5.42 -27.19 3.92
C PRO A 232 -4.67 -25.88 3.67
N ASP A 233 -3.36 -25.98 3.35
CA ASP A 233 -2.49 -24.79 3.17
C ASP A 233 -2.98 -23.84 2.09
N THR A 234 -3.58 -24.35 1.02
CA THR A 234 -4.18 -23.53 -0.05
C THR A 234 -5.34 -22.66 0.44
N GLU A 235 -6.15 -23.17 1.36
CA GLU A 235 -7.24 -22.42 1.96
C GLU A 235 -6.72 -21.45 3.03
N LEU A 236 -5.72 -21.86 3.83
CA LEU A 236 -5.03 -20.97 4.78
C LEU A 236 -4.36 -19.79 4.07
N MET A 237 -3.73 -20.00 2.91
CA MET A 237 -3.20 -18.93 2.08
C MET A 237 -4.27 -17.89 1.75
N ARG A 238 -5.49 -18.33 1.38
CA ARG A 238 -6.61 -17.43 1.09
C ARG A 238 -7.10 -16.70 2.35
N ILE A 239 -7.25 -17.41 3.46
CA ILE A 239 -7.72 -16.84 4.74
C ILE A 239 -6.73 -15.80 5.25
N LEU A 240 -5.43 -16.12 5.26
CA LEU A 240 -4.36 -15.27 5.75
C LEU A 240 -3.83 -14.29 4.69
N ARG A 241 -4.34 -14.36 3.46
CA ARG A 241 -3.95 -13.53 2.31
C ARG A 241 -2.43 -13.61 2.03
N LYS A 242 -1.90 -14.83 2.05
CA LYS A 242 -0.50 -15.13 1.74
C LYS A 242 -0.39 -15.83 0.38
N ASN A 243 0.73 -15.64 -0.31
CA ASN A 243 0.95 -16.17 -1.65
C ASN A 243 1.99 -17.30 -1.67
N ASN A 244 2.46 -17.75 -0.50
CA ASN A 244 3.53 -18.73 -0.38
C ASN A 244 3.23 -19.74 0.73
N THR A 245 3.31 -21.03 0.41
CA THR A 245 3.12 -22.14 1.35
C THR A 245 4.20 -22.19 2.43
N PHE A 246 5.44 -21.78 2.12
CA PHE A 246 6.52 -21.70 3.11
C PHE A 246 6.14 -20.74 4.25
N VAL A 247 5.60 -19.56 3.94
CA VAL A 247 5.14 -18.60 4.94
C VAL A 247 4.00 -19.18 5.79
N ILE A 248 3.10 -19.97 5.20
CA ILE A 248 2.04 -20.67 5.96
C ILE A 248 2.66 -21.68 6.93
N GLY A 249 3.70 -22.38 6.52
CA GLY A 249 4.45 -23.30 7.39
C GLY A 249 5.04 -22.58 8.60
N GLU A 250 5.72 -21.46 8.39
CA GLU A 250 6.27 -20.62 9.47
C GLU A 250 5.19 -20.11 10.42
N ILE A 251 4.07 -19.59 9.91
CA ILE A 251 2.95 -19.11 10.74
C ILE A 251 2.38 -20.26 11.59
N LYS A 252 2.21 -21.45 11.01
CA LYS A 252 1.73 -22.64 11.72
C LYS A 252 2.70 -23.07 12.83
N GLN A 253 4.00 -23.04 12.56
CA GLN A 253 5.03 -23.37 13.52
C GLN A 253 5.04 -22.35 14.68
N ASN A 254 5.07 -21.09 14.36
CA ASN A 254 5.05 -20.01 15.34
C ASN A 254 3.77 -20.02 16.19
N ALA A 255 2.60 -20.24 15.56
CA ALA A 255 1.33 -20.33 16.26
C ALA A 255 1.29 -21.48 17.29
N ALA A 256 2.07 -22.54 17.12
CA ALA A 256 2.15 -23.62 18.09
C ALA A 256 2.83 -23.21 19.40
N GLY A 257 3.71 -22.22 19.36
CA GLY A 257 4.41 -21.69 20.54
C GLY A 257 3.59 -20.66 21.35
N TRP A 258 2.40 -20.28 20.88
CA TRP A 258 1.58 -19.26 21.52
C TRP A 258 0.18 -19.75 21.85
N ASP A 259 -0.21 -19.65 23.12
CA ASP A 259 -1.57 -19.89 23.57
C ASP A 259 -2.52 -18.78 23.09
N ASN A 260 -3.75 -19.14 22.69
CA ASN A 260 -4.75 -18.19 22.22
C ASN A 260 -5.12 -17.12 23.27
N ARG A 261 -5.14 -17.47 24.56
CA ARG A 261 -5.41 -16.52 25.63
C ARG A 261 -4.30 -15.46 25.71
N LYS A 262 -3.04 -15.90 25.60
CA LYS A 262 -1.90 -15.00 25.55
C LYS A 262 -1.94 -14.09 24.32
N VAL A 263 -2.21 -14.67 23.15
CA VAL A 263 -2.34 -13.89 21.89
C VAL A 263 -3.48 -12.87 22.01
N PHE A 264 -4.62 -13.23 22.59
CA PHE A 264 -5.72 -12.31 22.81
C PHE A 264 -5.33 -11.13 23.73
N ASN A 265 -4.61 -11.41 24.82
CA ASN A 265 -4.11 -10.37 25.71
C ASN A 265 -3.11 -9.45 25.00
N ILE A 266 -2.24 -10.01 24.15
CA ILE A 266 -1.29 -9.22 23.35
C ILE A 266 -2.04 -8.32 22.36
N LEU A 267 -3.08 -8.80 21.69
CA LEU A 267 -3.90 -7.97 20.80
C LEU A 267 -4.56 -6.80 21.57
N GLY A 268 -4.95 -7.05 22.83
CA GLY A 268 -5.44 -6.01 23.75
C GLY A 268 -4.36 -4.95 24.06
N LEU A 269 -3.13 -5.40 24.39
CA LEU A 269 -1.99 -4.52 24.60
C LEU A 269 -1.68 -3.68 23.35
N LEU A 270 -1.62 -4.31 22.19
CA LEU A 270 -1.34 -3.60 20.93
C LEU A 270 -2.37 -2.52 20.63
N ARG A 271 -3.65 -2.74 20.95
CA ARG A 271 -4.69 -1.71 20.86
C ARG A 271 -4.42 -0.53 21.82
N GLU A 272 -3.97 -0.81 23.05
CA GLU A 272 -3.61 0.22 24.02
C GLU A 272 -2.44 1.08 23.48
N TYR A 273 -1.40 0.42 22.95
CA TYR A 273 -0.23 1.12 22.43
C TYR A 273 -0.47 1.81 21.07
N ASP A 274 -1.44 1.37 20.30
CA ASP A 274 -1.94 2.13 19.14
C ASP A 274 -2.53 3.48 19.59
N ALA A 275 -3.30 3.50 20.69
CA ALA A 275 -3.82 4.74 21.26
C ALA A 275 -2.69 5.63 21.82
N LYS A 276 -1.73 5.05 22.54
CA LYS A 276 -0.56 5.76 23.08
C LYS A 276 0.32 6.37 21.99
N SER A 277 0.53 5.67 20.86
CA SER A 277 1.29 6.19 19.72
C SER A 277 0.65 7.42 19.05
N LYS A 278 -0.64 7.65 19.31
CA LYS A 278 -1.42 8.82 18.87
C LYS A 278 -1.54 9.89 19.97
N GLY A 279 -0.80 9.74 21.07
CA GLY A 279 -0.78 10.68 22.20
C GLY A 279 -1.84 10.43 23.27
N LEU A 280 -2.73 9.44 23.13
CA LEU A 280 -3.77 9.15 24.09
C LEU A 280 -3.23 8.28 25.25
N GLY A 281 -3.02 8.88 26.40
CA GLY A 281 -2.52 8.18 27.61
C GLY A 281 -1.02 7.83 27.57
N ALA A 282 -0.24 8.52 26.73
CA ALA A 282 1.20 8.31 26.63
C ALA A 282 2.01 8.87 27.81
N GLY A 283 1.43 9.81 28.60
CA GLY A 283 2.10 10.37 29.79
C GLY A 283 3.40 11.13 29.50
N GLY A 284 3.63 11.56 28.24
CA GLY A 284 4.86 12.21 27.82
C GLY A 284 6.00 11.25 27.45
N ALA A 285 5.76 9.92 27.49
CA ALA A 285 6.75 8.93 27.09
C ALA A 285 7.06 9.01 25.58
N SER A 286 8.32 8.83 25.24
CA SER A 286 8.78 8.77 23.85
C SER A 286 8.36 7.45 23.17
N ASP A 287 8.31 7.43 21.83
CA ASP A 287 8.02 6.24 21.03
C ASP A 287 8.93 5.06 21.40
N GLY A 288 10.21 5.32 21.67
CA GLY A 288 11.17 4.29 22.06
C GLY A 288 10.89 3.69 23.44
N GLU A 289 10.48 4.52 24.41
CA GLU A 289 10.09 4.05 25.76
C GLU A 289 8.80 3.23 25.68
N LEU A 290 7.81 3.71 24.95
CA LEU A 290 6.55 2.99 24.73
C LEU A 290 6.78 1.64 24.03
N LEU A 291 7.66 1.58 23.02
CA LEU A 291 7.99 0.33 22.35
C LEU A 291 8.66 -0.66 23.31
N ARG A 292 9.62 -0.19 24.11
CA ARG A 292 10.33 -1.03 25.08
C ARG A 292 9.36 -1.58 26.14
N GLU A 293 8.48 -0.73 26.66
CA GLU A 293 7.44 -1.14 27.62
C GLU A 293 6.50 -2.18 27.01
N LEU A 294 6.03 -1.97 25.79
CA LEU A 294 5.17 -2.91 25.04
C LEU A 294 5.84 -4.28 24.92
N LEU A 295 7.10 -4.31 24.46
CA LEU A 295 7.83 -5.56 24.27
C LEU A 295 8.00 -6.33 25.58
N LEU A 296 8.38 -5.63 26.67
CA LEU A 296 8.49 -6.25 27.98
C LEU A 296 7.16 -6.86 28.44
N LYS A 297 6.04 -6.15 28.27
CA LYS A 297 4.70 -6.68 28.60
C LYS A 297 4.34 -7.91 27.75
N ILE A 298 4.70 -7.93 26.45
CA ILE A 298 4.47 -9.09 25.59
C ILE A 298 5.29 -10.30 26.05
N PHE A 299 6.55 -10.13 26.40
CA PHE A 299 7.41 -11.22 26.86
C PHE A 299 7.05 -11.77 28.24
N LEU A 300 6.40 -10.96 29.10
CA LEU A 300 5.90 -11.39 30.41
C LEU A 300 4.61 -12.22 30.32
N LEU A 301 3.90 -12.19 29.20
CA LEU A 301 2.72 -13.02 28.94
C LEU A 301 3.12 -14.42 28.48
#